data_870dc048a2344993dc5623064925d7ee
#
_entry.id   870dc048a2344993dc5623064925d7ee
#
_cell.length_a   1.000
_cell.length_b   1.000
_cell.length_c   1.000
_cell.angle_alpha   90.00
_cell.angle_beta   90.00
_cell.angle_gamma   90.00
#
_symmetry.space_group_name_H-M   'P 1'
#
loop_
_entity.id
_entity.type
_entity.pdbx_description
1 polymer ?
#
loop_
_entity_poly.entity_id
_entity_poly.type
_entity_poly.pdbx_seq_one_letter_code
_entity_poly.pdbx_strand_id
1 'polypeptide(L)'
;MRQLALPHPALAGEPGAVGLRRFDFELAAAGDEAELRAFSRQADMPGAIRFAFDRAPDYFAALRVEGRESAVLICRESSSGRLIGTGHRSFKPAWVNGRPAVVGYLSGLRLDRSVRSGHLLARGYAALRQRLAGGSERFYLTSIMEHNGPAKAVVASGRCG
;
A
#
# COMPACT_ATOMS: atom_id res chain seq x y z
N MET A 1 -47.67 50.33 -3.44
CA MET A 1 -47.54 49.12 -2.62
C MET A 1 -46.09 48.70 -2.64
N ARG A 2 -45.36 48.92 -1.55
CA ARG A 2 -43.94 48.50 -1.38
C ARG A 2 -43.93 47.18 -0.62
N GLN A 3 -43.41 46.15 -1.22
CA GLN A 3 -43.27 44.83 -0.64
C GLN A 3 -41.97 44.81 0.23
N LEU A 4 -42.13 44.69 1.55
CA LEU A 4 -41.02 44.52 2.49
C LEU A 4 -40.47 43.08 2.33
N ALA A 5 -39.20 42.97 1.96
CA ALA A 5 -38.48 41.72 2.04
C ALA A 5 -38.04 41.50 3.50
N LEU A 6 -38.43 40.35 4.06
CA LEU A 6 -37.93 39.89 5.38
C LEU A 6 -36.54 39.34 5.25
N PRO A 7 -35.63 39.58 6.21
CA PRO A 7 -34.28 39.00 6.18
C PRO A 7 -34.36 37.50 6.53
N HIS A 8 -33.69 36.68 5.69
CA HIS A 8 -33.45 35.28 5.99
C HIS A 8 -32.51 35.15 7.20
N PRO A 9 -32.77 34.28 8.16
CA PRO A 9 -31.82 33.98 9.20
C PRO A 9 -30.62 33.23 8.61
N ALA A 10 -29.41 33.72 8.92
CA ALA A 10 -28.18 33.05 8.62
C ALA A 10 -28.18 31.65 9.28
N LEU A 11 -28.10 30.62 8.47
CA LEU A 11 -27.91 29.26 8.96
C LEU A 11 -26.58 29.17 9.68
N ALA A 12 -26.66 28.83 10.95
CA ALA A 12 -25.53 28.55 11.83
C ALA A 12 -24.62 27.48 11.18
N GLY A 13 -23.31 27.69 11.34
CA GLY A 13 -22.29 26.85 10.76
C GLY A 13 -22.52 25.36 11.06
N GLU A 14 -22.40 24.56 10.03
CA GLU A 14 -22.40 23.11 10.15
C GLU A 14 -21.24 22.66 11.05
N PRO A 15 -21.45 21.71 11.98
CA PRO A 15 -20.37 21.14 12.77
C PRO A 15 -19.40 20.47 11.81
N GLY A 16 -18.13 20.87 11.90
CA GLY A 16 -17.06 20.44 11.01
C GLY A 16 -17.11 18.95 10.71
N ALA A 17 -17.28 18.62 9.45
CA ALA A 17 -17.14 17.27 8.94
C ALA A 17 -15.80 16.73 9.42
N VAL A 18 -15.81 15.71 10.27
CA VAL A 18 -14.61 14.92 10.60
C VAL A 18 -14.10 14.38 9.27
N GLY A 19 -13.11 15.06 8.71
CA GLY A 19 -12.63 14.82 7.37
C GLY A 19 -12.21 13.35 7.26
N LEU A 20 -12.97 12.57 6.50
CA LEU A 20 -12.61 11.21 6.15
C LEU A 20 -11.18 11.25 5.60
N ARG A 21 -10.23 10.60 6.29
CA ARG A 21 -8.85 10.50 5.83
C ARG A 21 -8.86 9.93 4.41
N ARG A 22 -8.44 10.74 3.46
CA ARG A 22 -8.27 10.31 2.07
C ARG A 22 -6.86 9.79 1.91
N PHE A 23 -6.73 8.81 1.04
CA PHE A 23 -5.46 8.14 0.77
C PHE A 23 -5.28 8.00 -0.73
N ASP A 24 -4.12 8.39 -1.20
CA ASP A 24 -3.72 8.31 -2.59
C ASP A 24 -2.74 7.17 -2.79
N PHE A 25 -2.93 6.43 -3.87
CA PHE A 25 -2.05 5.32 -4.26
C PHE A 25 -1.35 5.69 -5.55
N GLU A 26 -0.03 5.54 -5.56
CA GLU A 26 0.79 5.83 -6.73
C GLU A 26 1.98 4.87 -6.82
N LEU A 27 2.61 4.79 -7.99
CA LEU A 27 3.87 4.08 -8.14
C LEU A 27 5.00 4.99 -7.70
N ALA A 28 5.88 4.46 -6.87
CA ALA A 28 7.04 5.19 -6.40
C ALA A 28 8.02 5.49 -7.55
N ALA A 29 8.61 6.65 -7.49
CA ALA A 29 9.65 7.12 -8.39
C ALA A 29 10.99 7.28 -7.66
N ALA A 30 12.06 7.57 -8.38
CA ALA A 30 13.39 7.76 -7.80
C ALA A 30 13.43 8.83 -6.69
N GLY A 31 12.58 9.86 -6.78
CA GLY A 31 12.48 10.90 -5.76
C GLY A 31 11.98 10.41 -4.39
N ASP A 32 11.30 9.26 -4.35
CA ASP A 32 10.74 8.70 -3.11
C ASP A 32 11.75 7.85 -2.33
N GLU A 33 12.94 7.63 -2.87
CA GLU A 33 13.95 6.71 -2.35
C GLU A 33 14.27 6.94 -0.86
N ALA A 34 14.58 8.17 -0.48
CA ALA A 34 14.99 8.51 0.88
C ALA A 34 13.84 8.26 1.87
N GLU A 35 12.62 8.62 1.49
CA GLU A 35 11.44 8.41 2.31
C GLU A 35 11.08 6.93 2.44
N LEU A 36 11.19 6.17 1.36
CA LEU A 36 10.98 4.72 1.36
C LEU A 36 11.96 3.99 2.27
N ARG A 37 13.24 4.36 2.25
CA ARG A 37 14.23 3.81 3.17
C ARG A 37 13.92 4.13 4.62
N ALA A 38 13.57 5.40 4.89
CA ALA A 38 13.19 5.82 6.24
C ALA A 38 11.95 5.06 6.73
N PHE A 39 10.93 4.96 5.90
CA PHE A 39 9.70 4.23 6.22
C PHE A 39 9.95 2.74 6.49
N SER A 40 10.79 2.10 5.68
CA SER A 40 11.13 0.68 5.85
C SER A 40 11.85 0.38 7.15
N ARG A 41 12.70 1.30 7.63
CA ARG A 41 13.40 1.16 8.92
C ARG A 41 12.47 1.37 10.12
N GLN A 42 11.48 2.26 9.99
CA GLN A 42 10.54 2.56 11.07
C GLN A 42 9.46 1.49 11.22
N ALA A 43 9.14 0.78 10.15
CA ALA A 43 8.09 -0.23 10.13
C ALA A 43 8.61 -1.57 10.67
N ASP A 44 8.98 -1.58 11.93
CA ASP A 44 9.40 -2.76 12.68
C ASP A 44 8.28 -3.80 12.72
N MET A 45 8.58 -5.05 12.37
CA MET A 45 7.61 -6.13 12.53
C MET A 45 7.67 -6.66 13.96
N PRO A 46 6.58 -6.55 14.74
CA PRO A 46 6.58 -7.08 16.10
C PRO A 46 6.65 -8.60 16.07
N GLY A 47 7.45 -9.17 16.95
CA GLY A 47 7.64 -10.61 17.09
C GLY A 47 8.77 -10.91 18.07
N ALA A 48 9.02 -12.20 18.36
CA ALA A 48 10.14 -12.63 19.19
C ALA A 48 11.50 -12.23 18.56
N ILE A 49 11.54 -12.12 17.25
CA ILE A 49 12.67 -11.62 16.48
C ILE A 49 12.19 -10.38 15.70
N ARG A 50 12.91 -9.28 15.86
CA ARG A 50 12.64 -8.06 15.07
C ARG A 50 13.32 -8.17 13.71
N PHE A 51 12.57 -7.95 12.66
CA PHE A 51 13.09 -7.87 11.30
C PHE A 51 12.98 -6.44 10.80
N ALA A 52 14.12 -5.88 10.43
CA ALA A 52 14.19 -4.66 9.65
C ALA A 52 14.72 -4.99 8.26
N PHE A 53 14.04 -4.50 7.23
CA PHE A 53 14.59 -4.57 5.88
C PHE A 53 15.30 -3.27 5.58
N ASP A 54 16.61 -3.28 5.73
CA ASP A 54 17.43 -2.17 5.28
C ASP A 54 17.73 -2.34 3.80
N ARG A 55 17.33 -1.38 3.01
CA ARG A 55 17.54 -1.34 1.55
C ARG A 55 18.59 -0.28 1.16
N ALA A 56 19.52 -0.02 2.06
CA ALA A 56 20.66 0.85 1.74
C ALA A 56 21.65 0.13 0.79
N PRO A 57 22.41 0.83 -0.03
CA PRO A 57 22.33 2.28 -0.25
C PRO A 57 21.22 2.71 -1.22
N ASP A 58 20.63 1.80 -1.98
CA ASP A 58 19.66 2.04 -3.06
C ASP A 58 18.45 1.12 -2.88
N TYR A 59 17.31 1.73 -2.58
CA TYR A 59 16.06 1.01 -2.33
C TYR A 59 15.59 0.21 -3.54
N PHE A 60 15.62 0.84 -4.72
CA PHE A 60 15.15 0.21 -5.94
C PHE A 60 16.10 -0.85 -6.47
N ALA A 61 17.42 -0.64 -6.33
CA ALA A 61 18.40 -1.66 -6.66
C ALA A 61 18.25 -2.91 -5.76
N ALA A 62 17.95 -2.72 -4.48
CA ALA A 62 17.71 -3.83 -3.56
C ALA A 62 16.48 -4.67 -3.93
N LEU A 63 15.50 -4.11 -4.63
CA LEU A 63 14.33 -4.87 -5.10
C LEU A 63 14.67 -5.89 -6.19
N ARG A 64 15.80 -5.72 -6.89
CA ARG A 64 16.21 -6.65 -7.96
C ARG A 64 16.46 -8.07 -7.44
N VAL A 65 16.77 -8.23 -6.16
CA VAL A 65 16.91 -9.57 -5.53
C VAL A 65 15.55 -10.27 -5.38
N GLU A 66 14.46 -9.52 -5.35
CA GLU A 66 13.10 -10.07 -5.24
C GLU A 66 12.56 -10.54 -6.60
N GLY A 67 13.09 -10.02 -7.70
CA GLY A 67 12.66 -10.41 -9.04
C GLY A 67 13.02 -9.35 -10.08
N ARG A 68 12.54 -9.58 -11.29
CA ARG A 68 12.62 -8.64 -12.41
C ARG A 68 11.40 -7.73 -12.42
N GLU A 69 11.49 -6.61 -13.11
CA GLU A 69 10.36 -5.68 -13.33
C GLU A 69 9.64 -5.31 -12.03
N SER A 70 10.45 -4.93 -11.04
CA SER A 70 9.91 -4.57 -9.73
C SER A 70 9.22 -3.21 -9.76
N ALA A 71 8.06 -3.14 -9.14
CA ALA A 71 7.31 -1.91 -8.92
C ALA A 71 6.95 -1.76 -7.45
N VAL A 72 7.00 -0.53 -6.95
CA VAL A 72 6.63 -0.17 -5.59
C VAL A 72 5.35 0.65 -5.66
N LEU A 73 4.28 0.15 -5.05
CA LEU A 73 3.09 0.93 -4.77
C LEU A 73 3.28 1.64 -3.45
N ILE A 74 3.07 2.93 -3.42
CA ILE A 74 3.05 3.74 -2.20
C ILE A 74 1.65 4.26 -1.94
N CYS A 75 1.36 4.46 -0.66
CA CYS A 75 0.13 5.05 -0.18
C CYS A 75 0.45 6.27 0.65
N ARG A 76 -0.10 7.42 0.25
CA ARG A 76 0.05 8.70 0.95
C ARG A 76 -1.26 9.16 1.56
N GLU A 77 -1.18 9.80 2.70
CA GLU A 77 -2.30 10.56 3.26
C GLU A 77 -2.48 11.84 2.47
N SER A 78 -3.64 12.03 1.82
CA SER A 78 -3.86 13.14 0.87
C SER A 78 -3.70 14.53 1.49
N SER A 79 -4.00 14.67 2.79
CA SER A 79 -3.95 15.97 3.48
C SER A 79 -2.53 16.43 3.82
N SER A 80 -1.62 15.50 4.07
CA SER A 80 -0.25 15.78 4.55
C SER A 80 0.83 15.37 3.55
N GLY A 81 0.50 14.57 2.54
CA GLY A 81 1.46 13.94 1.64
C GLY A 81 2.29 12.84 2.30
N ARG A 82 2.10 12.57 3.59
CA ARG A 82 2.90 11.62 4.35
C ARG A 82 2.75 10.20 3.83
N LEU A 83 3.85 9.51 3.63
CA LEU A 83 3.89 8.10 3.28
C LEU A 83 3.36 7.26 4.47
N ILE A 84 2.33 6.48 4.21
CA ILE A 84 1.66 5.66 5.22
C ILE A 84 1.61 4.18 4.88
N GLY A 85 1.99 3.81 3.68
CA GLY A 85 2.00 2.40 3.29
C GLY A 85 2.81 2.13 2.04
N THR A 86 3.32 0.91 1.95
CA THR A 86 4.04 0.39 0.78
C THR A 86 3.59 -1.01 0.44
N GLY A 87 3.78 -1.40 -0.82
CA GLY A 87 3.65 -2.77 -1.29
C GLY A 87 4.47 -2.94 -2.56
N HIS A 88 5.10 -4.10 -2.73
CA HIS A 88 5.96 -4.37 -3.89
C HIS A 88 5.36 -5.46 -4.75
N ARG A 89 5.57 -5.35 -6.06
CA ARG A 89 5.37 -6.41 -7.03
C ARG A 89 6.65 -6.62 -7.82
N SER A 90 7.05 -7.86 -7.99
CA SER A 90 8.13 -8.27 -8.89
C SER A 90 7.77 -9.55 -9.61
N PHE A 91 8.50 -9.90 -10.66
CA PHE A 91 8.32 -11.14 -11.41
C PHE A 91 9.54 -12.02 -11.26
N LYS A 92 9.29 -13.33 -11.08
CA LYS A 92 10.35 -14.35 -10.96
C LYS A 92 10.13 -15.47 -11.94
N PRO A 93 11.20 -15.94 -12.64
CA PRO A 93 11.13 -17.22 -13.31
C PRO A 93 10.98 -18.31 -12.24
N ALA A 94 10.10 -19.26 -12.48
CA ALA A 94 9.81 -20.36 -11.58
C ALA A 94 9.42 -21.62 -12.38
N TRP A 95 9.39 -22.77 -11.71
CA TRP A 95 8.84 -24.00 -12.25
C TRP A 95 7.49 -24.24 -11.59
N VAL A 96 6.43 -24.28 -12.40
CA VAL A 96 5.07 -24.55 -11.95
C VAL A 96 4.61 -25.87 -12.59
N ASN A 97 4.35 -26.87 -11.78
CA ASN A 97 3.97 -28.21 -12.23
C ASN A 97 4.95 -28.78 -13.28
N GLY A 98 6.25 -28.64 -13.05
CA GLY A 98 7.30 -29.12 -13.92
C GLY A 98 7.52 -28.34 -15.23
N ARG A 99 6.90 -27.18 -15.39
CA ARG A 99 7.04 -26.30 -16.56
C ARG A 99 7.61 -24.94 -16.18
N PRO A 100 8.50 -24.36 -17.01
CA PRO A 100 8.96 -22.99 -16.82
C PRO A 100 7.76 -22.03 -16.88
N ALA A 101 7.70 -21.11 -15.95
CA ALA A 101 6.68 -20.06 -15.88
C ALA A 101 7.26 -18.79 -15.29
N VAL A 102 6.57 -17.67 -15.47
CA VAL A 102 6.81 -16.45 -14.74
C VAL A 102 5.72 -16.32 -13.68
N VAL A 103 6.11 -16.10 -12.43
CA VAL A 103 5.18 -15.87 -11.33
C VAL A 103 5.37 -14.45 -10.76
N GLY A 104 4.28 -13.83 -10.42
CA GLY A 104 4.32 -12.57 -9.67
C GLY A 104 4.69 -12.85 -8.21
N TYR A 105 5.45 -11.94 -7.61
CA TYR A 105 5.78 -11.97 -6.19
C TYR A 105 5.38 -10.68 -5.52
N LEU A 106 4.53 -10.78 -4.52
CA LEU A 106 4.07 -9.65 -3.70
C LEU A 106 4.83 -9.64 -2.38
N SER A 107 5.49 -8.54 -2.09
CA SER A 107 6.33 -8.37 -0.91
C SER A 107 6.22 -6.96 -0.34
N GLY A 108 6.96 -6.68 0.72
CA GLY A 108 7.13 -5.33 1.26
C GLY A 108 5.84 -4.64 1.71
N LEU A 109 4.77 -5.41 1.95
CA LEU A 109 3.53 -4.84 2.45
C LEU A 109 3.75 -4.30 3.86
N ARG A 110 3.66 -2.98 3.98
CA ARG A 110 3.80 -2.25 5.23
C ARG A 110 2.76 -1.17 5.33
N LEU A 111 2.30 -0.94 6.54
CA LEU A 111 1.34 0.11 6.85
C LEU A 111 1.78 0.81 8.13
N ASP A 112 1.67 2.14 8.15
CA ASP A 112 1.89 2.93 9.35
C ASP A 112 0.94 2.48 10.46
N ARG A 113 1.47 2.31 11.67
CA ARG A 113 0.72 1.80 12.83
C ARG A 113 -0.44 2.71 13.26
N SER A 114 -0.38 3.99 12.91
CA SER A 114 -1.46 4.95 13.20
C SER A 114 -2.68 4.75 12.31
N VAL A 115 -2.54 3.99 11.23
CA VAL A 115 -3.60 3.75 10.25
C VAL A 115 -4.25 2.40 10.51
N ARG A 116 -5.47 2.43 11.03
CA ARG A 116 -6.29 1.23 11.27
C ARG A 116 -7.46 1.21 10.31
N SER A 117 -7.25 0.80 9.08
CA SER A 117 -8.31 0.72 8.09
C SER A 117 -8.21 -0.58 7.29
N GLY A 118 -9.11 -1.53 7.55
CA GLY A 118 -9.19 -2.77 6.78
C GLY A 118 -9.50 -2.52 5.29
N HIS A 119 -10.16 -1.42 4.97
CA HIS A 119 -10.46 -1.03 3.59
C HIS A 119 -9.23 -0.52 2.83
N LEU A 120 -8.22 0.00 3.53
CA LEU A 120 -7.03 0.54 2.89
C LEU A 120 -6.25 -0.54 2.14
N LEU A 121 -6.17 -1.72 2.73
CA LEU A 121 -5.48 -2.84 2.12
C LEU A 121 -6.20 -3.33 0.85
N ALA A 122 -7.53 -3.47 0.89
CA ALA A 122 -8.31 -3.82 -0.29
C ALA A 122 -8.16 -2.78 -1.41
N ARG A 123 -8.16 -1.48 -1.06
CA ARG A 123 -7.89 -0.40 -2.01
C ARG A 123 -6.47 -0.47 -2.58
N GLY A 124 -5.47 -0.80 -1.76
CA GLY A 124 -4.09 -1.00 -2.20
C GLY A 124 -3.97 -2.11 -3.23
N TYR A 125 -4.60 -3.26 -2.99
CA TYR A 125 -4.64 -4.35 -3.97
C TYR A 125 -5.37 -3.97 -5.26
N ALA A 126 -6.49 -3.24 -5.15
CA ALA A 126 -7.20 -2.72 -6.32
C ALA A 126 -6.33 -1.74 -7.13
N ALA A 127 -5.64 -0.83 -6.46
CA ALA A 127 -4.71 0.11 -7.09
C ALA A 127 -3.53 -0.62 -7.76
N LEU A 128 -3.00 -1.65 -7.11
CA LEU A 128 -1.94 -2.48 -7.67
C LEU A 128 -2.39 -3.14 -8.97
N ARG A 129 -3.59 -3.74 -8.98
CA ARG A 129 -4.17 -4.34 -10.19
C ARG A 129 -4.35 -3.33 -11.31
N GLN A 130 -4.94 -2.17 -11.02
CA GLN A 130 -5.22 -1.15 -12.03
C GLN A 130 -3.95 -0.57 -12.66
N ARG A 131 -2.95 -0.27 -11.83
CA ARG A 131 -1.72 0.39 -12.28
C ARG A 131 -0.73 -0.56 -12.96
N LEU A 132 -0.87 -1.83 -12.68
CA LEU A 132 0.04 -2.86 -13.16
C LEU A 132 -0.72 -3.93 -13.98
N ALA A 133 -1.88 -3.58 -14.51
CA ALA A 133 -2.63 -4.40 -15.45
C ALA A 133 -1.82 -4.59 -16.74
N GLY A 134 -1.69 -5.83 -17.20
CA GLY A 134 -0.98 -6.17 -18.46
C GLY A 134 0.00 -7.34 -18.34
N GLY A 135 0.18 -7.90 -17.15
CA GLY A 135 0.94 -9.13 -16.98
C GLY A 135 0.12 -10.36 -17.35
N SER A 136 0.76 -11.33 -18.01
CA SER A 136 0.17 -12.64 -18.33
C SER A 136 0.18 -13.60 -17.15
N GLU A 137 0.61 -13.13 -15.98
CA GLU A 137 0.82 -13.95 -14.79
C GLU A 137 -0.51 -14.37 -14.19
N ARG A 138 -0.69 -15.68 -14.08
CA ARG A 138 -1.88 -16.29 -13.49
C ARG A 138 -1.78 -16.44 -11.97
N PHE A 139 -0.56 -16.34 -11.43
CA PHE A 139 -0.30 -16.62 -10.02
C PHE A 139 0.57 -15.55 -9.40
N TYR A 140 0.22 -15.18 -8.18
CA TYR A 140 1.05 -14.37 -7.31
C TYR A 140 1.39 -15.16 -6.06
N LEU A 141 2.66 -15.11 -5.67
CA LEU A 141 3.16 -15.67 -4.43
C LEU A 141 3.41 -14.54 -3.43
N THR A 142 3.22 -14.82 -2.17
CA THR A 142 3.64 -13.95 -1.08
C THR A 142 4.15 -14.81 0.08
N SER A 143 5.13 -14.30 0.81
CA SER A 143 5.62 -14.94 2.03
C SER A 143 5.12 -14.17 3.23
N ILE A 144 4.48 -14.86 4.16
CA ILE A 144 3.97 -14.28 5.40
C ILE A 144 4.61 -15.01 6.57
N MET A 145 5.14 -14.25 7.52
CA MET A 145 5.71 -14.83 8.73
C MET A 145 4.63 -15.54 9.55
N GLU A 146 4.97 -16.68 10.11
CA GLU A 146 4.01 -17.55 10.81
C GLU A 146 3.21 -16.85 11.90
N HIS A 147 3.84 -15.98 12.66
CA HIS A 147 3.19 -15.23 13.75
C HIS A 147 2.56 -13.91 13.31
N ASN A 148 2.57 -13.59 12.01
CA ASN A 148 1.89 -12.40 11.49
C ASN A 148 0.39 -12.69 11.27
N GLY A 149 -0.34 -12.84 12.38
CA GLY A 149 -1.79 -13.11 12.36
C GLY A 149 -2.61 -12.12 11.54
N PRO A 150 -2.38 -10.80 11.69
CA PRO A 150 -3.10 -9.81 10.88
C PRO A 150 -2.93 -9.99 9.36
N ALA A 151 -1.71 -10.24 8.88
CA ALA A 151 -1.46 -10.47 7.46
C ALA A 151 -2.11 -11.77 6.96
N LYS A 152 -2.03 -12.83 7.75
CA LYS A 152 -2.70 -14.11 7.44
C LYS A 152 -4.22 -13.93 7.32
N ALA A 153 -4.83 -13.22 8.26
CA ALA A 153 -6.28 -12.99 8.25
C ALA A 153 -6.74 -12.23 7.01
N VAL A 154 -5.94 -11.28 6.54
CA VAL A 154 -6.25 -10.52 5.30
C VAL A 154 -6.22 -11.42 4.08
N VAL A 155 -5.16 -12.22 3.92
CA VAL A 155 -5.02 -13.10 2.75
C VAL A 155 -6.06 -14.23 2.78
N ALA A 156 -6.32 -14.82 3.95
CA ALA A 156 -7.32 -15.88 4.10
C ALA A 156 -8.76 -15.39 3.92
N SER A 157 -9.04 -14.10 4.10
CA SER A 157 -10.41 -13.56 4.00
C SER A 157 -10.95 -13.48 2.58
N GLY A 158 -10.15 -13.79 1.55
CA GLY A 158 -10.53 -13.64 0.15
C GLY A 158 -10.78 -12.19 -0.31
N ARG A 159 -10.56 -11.20 0.56
CA ARG A 159 -10.79 -9.78 0.27
C ARG A 159 -9.73 -9.17 -0.63
N CYS A 160 -8.72 -9.92 -0.99
CA CYS A 160 -7.62 -9.52 -1.85
C CYS A 160 -7.77 -10.01 -3.30
N GLY A 161 -8.85 -10.72 -3.61
CA GLY A 161 -9.17 -11.26 -4.93
C GLY A 161 -10.01 -10.33 -5.79
#